data_1124bc7f1d92f3af2fa2556de00b2424
#
_entry.id   1124bc7f1d92f3af2fa2556de00b2424
#
_cell.length_a   1.000
_cell.length_b   1.000
_cell.length_c   1.000
_cell.angle_alpha   90.00
_cell.angle_beta   90.00
_cell.angle_gamma   90.00
#
_symmetry.space_group_name_H-M   'P 1'
#
loop_
_entity.id
_entity.type
_entity.pdbx_description
1 polymer ?
#
loop_
_entity_poly.entity_id
_entity_poly.type
_entity_poly.pdbx_seq_one_letter_code
_entity_poly.pdbx_strand_id
1 'polypeptide(L)'
;MSSPPTRPSKSGVVPGTATLILLGCGLLVLHPSPSRQATAQDGAPEFEQSVDLSRLRSYTLANNPDIKAAEQRWRAAQARPSQEGSLPDPMVNTGYHNESFGRLTQGSSDFSWIRLGAEQEVPFPGKLSLKETVAAREADREGAMYGAAILSVVTRLRVAYDEYALVHQSLEIVRRNQGLLEQLEQAAEAKYRVGEGLQQDVLRAQVELSVLLGRLTSLEQERQSAAAMLNAILNRPPAAPLGTPQAIEKVSFSHTADELESIARERSPNLRAAQLGVDRAESSLDLARRQYYPDFVLRADYYNKADLTPEWEVGAGIRIPLYFWRKQAFGVQEAAAGVSEARATKQSTSQDVLARIQSLHAQVTAAERLVDLYGGTVVPQAELSLHSASAGYQVGRVDFLTLLNSFTVLNEYQLRYSEELAAFDKAVAQLEEAAGLLPDDVAGRSRQ
;
A
#
# COMPACT_ATOMS: atom_id res chain seq x y z
N MET A 1 58.23 -60.75 74.04
CA MET A 1 59.66 -60.68 73.55
C MET A 1 59.62 -60.42 72.05
N SER A 2 60.29 -59.36 71.71
CA SER A 2 61.02 -59.00 70.51
C SER A 2 60.22 -58.79 69.24
N SER A 3 60.04 -57.64 68.93
CA SER A 3 60.36 -56.64 67.88
C SER A 3 60.73 -57.14 66.48
N PRO A 4 60.61 -56.17 65.51
CA PRO A 4 60.17 -56.29 64.11
C PRO A 4 61.43 -56.43 63.15
N PRO A 5 61.43 -56.21 61.84
CA PRO A 5 60.94 -55.13 61.01
C PRO A 5 60.56 -55.62 59.56
N THR A 6 60.17 -54.93 58.57
CA THR A 6 60.63 -53.81 57.72
C THR A 6 59.71 -53.61 56.50
N ARG A 7 59.48 -52.37 56.10
CA ARG A 7 58.98 -51.96 54.73
C ARG A 7 60.07 -52.22 53.67
N PRO A 8 59.74 -52.33 52.37
CA PRO A 8 59.54 -51.16 51.49
C PRO A 8 58.52 -51.40 50.36
N SER A 9 58.08 -50.51 49.75
CA SER A 9 58.27 -49.41 48.80
C SER A 9 57.25 -49.43 47.65
N LYS A 10 56.54 -48.39 47.58
CA LYS A 10 55.91 -47.69 46.37
C LYS A 10 56.00 -48.34 44.98
N SER A 11 54.85 -48.48 44.37
CA SER A 11 54.69 -48.03 42.98
C SER A 11 53.22 -47.55 42.71
N GLY A 12 53.13 -46.34 42.23
CA GLY A 12 51.87 -45.66 42.12
C GLY A 12 51.12 -46.11 40.85
N VAL A 13 49.82 -46.15 41.00
CA VAL A 13 48.88 -46.20 39.87
C VAL A 13 48.14 -44.86 39.82
N VAL A 14 48.31 -44.18 38.70
CA VAL A 14 47.69 -42.90 38.36
C VAL A 14 46.23 -43.21 37.93
N PRO A 15 45.22 -42.54 38.48
CA PRO A 15 43.87 -42.68 37.93
C PRO A 15 43.76 -41.93 36.65
N GLY A 16 43.36 -42.63 35.61
CA GLY A 16 43.07 -42.05 34.30
C GLY A 16 41.89 -41.09 34.37
N THR A 17 42.18 -39.84 34.10
CA THR A 17 41.20 -38.77 33.89
C THR A 17 40.37 -39.06 32.66
N ALA A 18 39.11 -39.39 32.82
CA ALA A 18 38.15 -39.42 31.75
C ALA A 18 37.92 -37.99 31.25
N THR A 19 38.51 -37.66 30.10
CA THR A 19 38.28 -36.38 29.42
C THR A 19 36.88 -36.41 28.78
N LEU A 20 35.93 -35.73 29.42
CA LEU A 20 34.63 -35.44 28.87
C LEU A 20 34.83 -34.42 27.71
N ILE A 21 34.80 -34.88 26.47
CA ILE A 21 34.76 -33.99 25.30
C ILE A 21 33.33 -33.43 25.21
N LEU A 22 33.12 -32.27 25.82
CA LEU A 22 31.98 -31.39 25.53
C LEU A 22 32.18 -30.83 24.14
N LEU A 23 31.47 -31.39 23.14
CA LEU A 23 31.30 -30.75 21.86
C LEU A 23 30.47 -29.47 22.09
N GLY A 24 31.18 -28.35 22.26
CA GLY A 24 30.59 -27.03 22.28
C GLY A 24 30.04 -26.72 20.91
N CYS A 25 28.70 -26.82 20.74
CA CYS A 25 27.98 -26.19 19.65
C CYS A 25 28.17 -24.68 19.83
N GLY A 26 29.18 -24.12 19.15
CA GLY A 26 29.36 -22.69 19.05
C GLY A 26 28.17 -22.09 18.31
N LEU A 27 27.21 -21.56 19.05
CA LEU A 27 26.20 -20.66 18.52
C LEU A 27 26.95 -19.42 18.01
N LEU A 28 27.16 -19.38 16.69
CA LEU A 28 27.58 -18.16 16.01
C LEU A 28 26.41 -17.18 16.10
N VAL A 29 26.41 -16.36 17.16
CA VAL A 29 25.50 -15.21 17.26
C VAL A 29 25.97 -14.21 16.21
N LEU A 30 25.39 -14.29 15.02
CA LEU A 30 25.44 -13.19 14.06
C LEU A 30 24.79 -11.97 14.73
N HIS A 31 25.64 -11.07 15.22
CA HIS A 31 25.16 -9.75 15.62
C HIS A 31 24.63 -9.05 14.37
N PRO A 32 23.35 -8.62 14.37
CA PRO A 32 22.90 -7.76 13.30
C PRO A 32 23.72 -6.47 13.37
N SER A 33 24.44 -6.17 12.29
CA SER A 33 25.07 -4.88 12.12
C SER A 33 24.01 -3.79 12.34
N PRO A 34 24.35 -2.69 13.05
CA PRO A 34 23.40 -1.61 13.23
C PRO A 34 23.02 -1.10 11.83
N SER A 35 21.75 -1.30 11.48
CA SER A 35 21.15 -0.68 10.31
C SER A 35 21.43 0.82 10.43
N ARG A 36 22.21 1.37 9.49
CA ARG A 36 22.31 2.79 9.28
C ARG A 36 20.88 3.30 9.18
N GLN A 37 20.39 3.93 10.22
CA GLN A 37 19.22 4.79 10.13
C GLN A 37 19.55 5.79 9.03
N ALA A 38 18.82 5.67 7.91
CA ALA A 38 18.82 6.68 6.89
C ALA A 38 18.39 7.96 7.60
N THR A 39 19.31 8.88 7.78
CA THR A 39 19.01 10.26 8.17
C THR A 39 17.91 10.73 7.22
N ALA A 40 16.81 11.22 7.80
CA ALA A 40 15.77 11.91 7.08
C ALA A 40 16.47 12.91 6.14
N GLN A 41 16.34 12.70 4.85
CA GLN A 41 16.85 13.66 3.87
C GLN A 41 16.11 14.96 4.14
N ASP A 42 16.87 15.98 4.52
CA ASP A 42 16.41 17.36 4.56
C ASP A 42 15.62 17.63 3.29
N GLY A 43 14.43 18.24 3.45
CA GLY A 43 13.47 18.45 2.38
C GLY A 43 14.15 18.98 1.13
N ALA A 44 14.05 18.21 0.05
CA ALA A 44 14.66 18.59 -1.19
C ALA A 44 14.21 20.00 -1.59
N PRO A 45 15.12 20.94 -1.82
CA PRO A 45 14.78 22.31 -2.25
C PRO A 45 14.06 22.35 -3.59
N GLU A 46 13.88 21.20 -4.20
CA GLU A 46 13.31 20.95 -5.51
C GLU A 46 11.83 21.35 -5.64
N PHE A 47 11.06 21.40 -4.55
CA PHE A 47 9.62 21.71 -4.57
C PHE A 47 9.26 23.07 -3.94
N GLU A 48 10.25 23.93 -3.64
CA GLU A 48 10.01 25.21 -2.97
C GLU A 48 9.55 26.32 -3.94
N GLN A 49 9.94 26.27 -5.21
CA GLN A 49 9.64 27.33 -6.17
C GLN A 49 8.39 27.02 -7.01
N SER A 50 8.30 25.84 -7.56
CA SER A 50 7.16 25.39 -8.36
C SER A 50 6.93 23.90 -8.15
N VAL A 51 5.67 23.50 -8.16
CA VAL A 51 5.24 22.11 -7.96
C VAL A 51 4.67 21.59 -9.27
N ASP A 52 5.39 20.65 -9.90
CA ASP A 52 4.95 19.95 -11.10
C ASP A 52 4.51 18.51 -10.74
N LEU A 53 3.33 18.10 -11.22
CA LEU A 53 2.73 16.80 -10.93
C LEU A 53 3.62 15.63 -11.38
N SER A 54 4.31 15.75 -12.52
CA SER A 54 5.19 14.70 -13.06
C SER A 54 6.40 14.44 -12.14
N ARG A 55 6.98 15.51 -11.58
CA ARG A 55 8.07 15.41 -10.62
C ARG A 55 7.61 14.85 -9.28
N LEU A 56 6.44 15.31 -8.79
CA LEU A 56 5.85 14.75 -7.57
C LEU A 56 5.58 13.27 -7.70
N ARG A 57 5.06 12.83 -8.84
CA ARG A 57 4.81 11.42 -9.13
C ARG A 57 6.10 10.59 -9.08
N SER A 58 7.13 11.04 -9.78
CA SER A 58 8.43 10.34 -9.77
C SER A 58 9.03 10.23 -8.37
N TYR A 59 8.94 11.31 -7.59
CA TYR A 59 9.37 11.33 -6.20
C TYR A 59 8.54 10.38 -5.31
N THR A 60 7.20 10.40 -5.48
CA THR A 60 6.27 9.53 -4.72
C THR A 60 6.55 8.06 -4.98
N LEU A 61 6.71 7.66 -6.24
CA LEU A 61 7.01 6.28 -6.62
C LEU A 61 8.30 5.76 -5.95
N ALA A 62 9.30 6.63 -5.78
CA ALA A 62 10.56 6.26 -5.14
C ALA A 62 10.50 6.25 -3.60
N ASN A 63 9.68 7.12 -2.99
CA ASN A 63 9.77 7.41 -1.56
C ASN A 63 8.55 7.01 -0.72
N ASN A 64 7.38 6.82 -1.34
CA ASN A 64 6.14 6.56 -0.60
C ASN A 64 6.20 5.24 0.19
N PRO A 65 5.87 5.26 1.50
CA PRO A 65 5.97 4.08 2.35
C PRO A 65 4.94 2.99 2.03
N ASP A 66 3.75 3.34 1.54
CA ASP A 66 2.71 2.36 1.19
C ASP A 66 3.15 1.51 -0.02
N ILE A 67 3.79 2.15 -1.02
CA ILE A 67 4.37 1.45 -2.18
C ILE A 67 5.48 0.53 -1.73
N LYS A 68 6.41 1.02 -0.88
CA LYS A 68 7.51 0.20 -0.34
C LYS A 68 6.98 -0.97 0.49
N ALA A 69 5.96 -0.76 1.30
CA ALA A 69 5.35 -1.82 2.09
C ALA A 69 4.69 -2.90 1.20
N ALA A 70 3.99 -2.50 0.14
CA ALA A 70 3.41 -3.42 -0.84
C ALA A 70 4.50 -4.20 -1.61
N GLU A 71 5.58 -3.54 -2.00
CA GLU A 71 6.73 -4.18 -2.63
C GLU A 71 7.37 -5.24 -1.73
N GLN A 72 7.59 -4.93 -0.45
CA GLN A 72 8.17 -5.89 0.50
C GLN A 72 7.24 -7.07 0.77
N ARG A 73 5.92 -6.87 0.78
CA ARG A 73 4.95 -7.98 0.86
C ARG A 73 5.07 -8.91 -0.35
N TRP A 74 5.15 -8.35 -1.55
CA TRP A 74 5.37 -9.12 -2.76
C TRP A 74 6.70 -9.86 -2.75
N ARG A 75 7.81 -9.21 -2.37
CA ARG A 75 9.13 -9.86 -2.22
C ARG A 75 9.11 -10.99 -1.20
N ALA A 76 8.44 -10.80 -0.07
CA ALA A 76 8.26 -11.84 0.94
C ALA A 76 7.46 -13.03 0.39
N ALA A 77 6.41 -12.77 -0.40
CA ALA A 77 5.65 -13.82 -1.06
C ALA A 77 6.48 -14.59 -2.10
N GLN A 78 7.35 -13.90 -2.86
CA GLN A 78 8.26 -14.52 -3.83
C GLN A 78 9.28 -15.50 -3.20
N ALA A 79 9.61 -15.33 -1.94
CA ALA A 79 10.51 -16.24 -1.23
C ALA A 79 9.84 -17.54 -0.76
N ARG A 80 8.50 -17.57 -0.66
CA ARG A 80 7.74 -18.73 -0.12
C ARG A 80 7.77 -19.97 -1.03
N PRO A 81 7.68 -19.90 -2.36
CA PRO A 81 7.68 -21.07 -3.21
C PRO A 81 8.86 -22.00 -2.96
N SER A 82 10.08 -21.45 -2.88
CA SER A 82 11.27 -22.26 -2.58
C SER A 82 11.24 -22.91 -1.20
N GLN A 83 10.63 -22.26 -0.20
CA GLN A 83 10.48 -22.81 1.14
C GLN A 83 9.45 -23.96 1.16
N GLU A 84 8.29 -23.76 0.54
CA GLU A 84 7.21 -24.74 0.51
C GLU A 84 7.51 -25.94 -0.41
N GLY A 85 8.34 -25.75 -1.43
CA GLY A 85 8.82 -26.79 -2.34
C GLY A 85 9.98 -27.61 -1.78
N SER A 86 10.61 -27.16 -0.69
CA SER A 86 11.75 -27.86 -0.07
C SER A 86 11.29 -29.06 0.77
N LEU A 87 12.18 -30.05 0.92
CA LEU A 87 11.96 -31.12 1.89
C LEU A 87 11.89 -30.54 3.31
N PRO A 88 11.06 -31.14 4.19
CA PRO A 88 11.13 -30.82 5.62
C PRO A 88 12.52 -31.03 6.17
N ASP A 89 12.87 -30.27 7.20
CA ASP A 89 14.18 -30.40 7.84
C ASP A 89 14.38 -31.80 8.42
N PRO A 90 15.58 -32.40 8.30
CA PRO A 90 15.90 -33.67 8.91
C PRO A 90 15.91 -33.54 10.43
N MET A 91 15.34 -34.51 11.11
CA MET A 91 15.35 -34.58 12.56
C MET A 91 16.54 -35.42 13.02
N VAL A 92 17.43 -34.80 13.79
CA VAL A 92 18.52 -35.51 14.46
C VAL A 92 18.09 -35.79 15.91
N ASN A 93 18.20 -37.04 16.31
CA ASN A 93 17.84 -37.44 17.64
C ASN A 93 18.99 -38.23 18.32
N THR A 94 19.13 -38.09 19.63
CA THR A 94 20.05 -38.84 20.43
C THR A 94 19.35 -39.41 21.64
N GLY A 95 19.79 -40.56 22.10
CA GLY A 95 19.22 -41.23 23.26
C GLY A 95 20.21 -42.16 23.90
N TYR A 96 20.09 -42.35 25.21
CA TYR A 96 20.83 -43.35 25.96
C TYR A 96 19.86 -44.44 26.44
N HIS A 97 20.17 -45.68 26.12
CA HIS A 97 19.46 -46.85 26.62
C HIS A 97 20.36 -47.59 27.62
N ASN A 98 19.84 -47.87 28.78
CA ASN A 98 20.54 -48.62 29.84
C ASN A 98 19.66 -49.79 30.28
N GLU A 99 20.23 -50.98 30.27
CA GLU A 99 19.51 -52.23 30.62
C GLU A 99 19.11 -52.28 32.11
N SER A 100 19.82 -51.63 33.02
CA SER A 100 19.62 -51.78 34.44
C SER A 100 19.34 -50.47 35.17
N PHE A 101 18.44 -50.49 36.12
CA PHE A 101 18.30 -49.40 37.11
C PHE A 101 19.43 -49.52 38.17
N GLY A 102 20.12 -48.43 38.45
CA GLY A 102 21.07 -48.33 39.54
C GLY A 102 22.56 -48.47 39.18
N ARG A 103 22.90 -48.93 37.98
CA ARG A 103 24.27 -48.90 37.44
C ARG A 103 24.27 -48.68 35.95
N LEU A 104 25.31 -48.02 35.46
CA LEU A 104 25.54 -47.85 34.02
C LEU A 104 26.11 -49.17 33.47
N THR A 105 25.52 -49.68 32.40
CA THR A 105 25.87 -50.97 31.80
C THR A 105 26.46 -50.82 30.38
N GLN A 106 26.71 -49.60 29.94
CA GLN A 106 27.37 -49.32 28.68
C GLN A 106 28.77 -49.93 28.63
N GLY A 107 29.10 -50.65 27.57
CA GLY A 107 30.35 -51.40 27.41
C GLY A 107 30.40 -52.78 28.08
N SER A 108 29.40 -53.12 28.90
CA SER A 108 29.30 -54.42 29.59
C SER A 108 28.04 -55.21 29.21
N SER A 109 27.11 -54.62 28.52
CA SER A 109 25.88 -55.25 28.03
C SER A 109 25.59 -54.86 26.59
N ASP A 110 25.22 -55.81 25.75
CA ASP A 110 24.76 -55.61 24.37
C ASP A 110 23.46 -54.75 24.27
N PHE A 111 22.71 -54.69 25.38
CA PHE A 111 21.45 -53.93 25.48
C PHE A 111 21.63 -52.49 26.01
N SER A 112 22.88 -52.00 26.12
CA SER A 112 23.12 -50.64 26.56
C SER A 112 23.93 -49.88 25.53
N TRP A 113 23.36 -48.80 25.01
CA TRP A 113 23.93 -48.02 23.92
C TRP A 113 23.60 -46.52 24.03
N ILE A 114 24.42 -45.70 23.42
CA ILE A 114 24.10 -44.34 23.02
C ILE A 114 23.67 -44.38 21.53
N ARG A 115 22.45 -43.94 21.25
CA ARG A 115 21.93 -43.83 19.89
C ARG A 115 22.13 -42.42 19.36
N LEU A 116 22.63 -42.31 18.12
CA LEU A 116 22.59 -41.12 17.31
C LEU A 116 21.79 -41.47 16.04
N GLY A 117 20.66 -40.81 15.85
CA GLY A 117 19.77 -41.09 14.74
C GLY A 117 19.50 -39.85 13.91
N ALA A 118 19.24 -40.06 12.63
CA ALA A 118 18.71 -39.06 11.70
C ALA A 118 17.45 -39.59 11.01
N GLU A 119 16.43 -38.75 10.92
CA GLU A 119 15.16 -39.08 10.26
C GLU A 119 14.81 -38.00 9.26
N GLN A 120 14.48 -38.40 8.02
CA GLN A 120 14.05 -37.52 6.95
C GLN A 120 12.65 -37.92 6.48
N GLU A 121 11.70 -37.00 6.55
CA GLU A 121 10.40 -37.11 5.91
C GLU A 121 10.52 -36.77 4.43
N VAL A 122 9.99 -37.64 3.58
CA VAL A 122 9.92 -37.44 2.11
C VAL A 122 8.44 -37.50 1.72
N PRO A 123 7.78 -36.35 1.53
CA PRO A 123 6.39 -36.30 1.11
C PRO A 123 6.18 -37.01 -0.22
N PHE A 124 4.96 -37.58 -0.42
CA PHE A 124 4.63 -38.23 -1.67
C PHE A 124 4.90 -37.32 -2.88
N PRO A 125 5.45 -37.89 -3.99
CA PRO A 125 5.76 -37.11 -5.19
C PRO A 125 4.57 -36.26 -5.65
N GLY A 126 4.85 -34.98 -5.91
CA GLY A 126 3.85 -33.98 -6.29
C GLY A 126 3.21 -33.20 -5.13
N LYS A 127 3.40 -33.58 -3.85
CA LYS A 127 2.93 -32.76 -2.72
C LYS A 127 3.74 -31.47 -2.60
N LEU A 128 5.06 -31.55 -2.67
CA LEU A 128 5.94 -30.39 -2.59
C LEU A 128 5.76 -29.44 -3.78
N SER A 129 5.68 -29.97 -4.99
CA SER A 129 5.45 -29.15 -6.18
C SER A 129 4.07 -28.46 -6.17
N LEU A 130 3.04 -29.08 -5.60
CA LEU A 130 1.74 -28.42 -5.42
C LEU A 130 1.78 -27.34 -4.33
N LYS A 131 2.51 -27.57 -3.22
CA LYS A 131 2.75 -26.51 -2.21
C LYS A 131 3.48 -25.32 -2.80
N GLU A 132 4.55 -25.59 -3.57
CA GLU A 132 5.28 -24.58 -4.32
C GLU A 132 4.36 -23.81 -5.28
N THR A 133 3.49 -24.51 -6.01
CA THR A 133 2.53 -23.90 -6.94
C THR A 133 1.54 -22.99 -6.21
N VAL A 134 0.97 -23.43 -5.09
CA VAL A 134 0.06 -22.61 -4.25
C VAL A 134 0.77 -21.33 -3.79
N ALA A 135 2.01 -21.45 -3.31
CA ALA A 135 2.82 -20.31 -2.87
C ALA A 135 3.19 -19.39 -4.05
N ALA A 136 3.47 -19.94 -5.24
CA ALA A 136 3.75 -19.15 -6.44
C ALA A 136 2.51 -18.36 -6.90
N ARG A 137 1.32 -18.96 -6.89
CA ARG A 137 0.07 -18.24 -7.20
C ARG A 137 -0.22 -17.14 -6.19
N GLU A 138 0.10 -17.33 -4.91
CA GLU A 138 0.01 -16.27 -3.90
C GLU A 138 1.01 -15.15 -4.17
N ALA A 139 2.24 -15.46 -4.58
CA ALA A 139 3.24 -14.46 -4.96
C ALA A 139 2.79 -13.65 -6.19
N ASP A 140 2.21 -14.30 -7.19
CA ASP A 140 1.63 -13.63 -8.37
C ASP A 140 0.49 -12.68 -7.97
N ARG A 141 -0.39 -13.13 -7.03
CA ARG A 141 -1.48 -12.32 -6.49
C ARG A 141 -0.95 -11.07 -5.75
N GLU A 142 0.04 -11.23 -4.89
CA GLU A 142 0.69 -10.11 -4.20
C GLU A 142 1.38 -9.15 -5.19
N GLY A 143 1.91 -9.66 -6.32
CA GLY A 143 2.43 -8.83 -7.40
C GLY A 143 1.34 -7.96 -8.06
N ALA A 144 0.16 -8.52 -8.30
CA ALA A 144 -0.97 -7.75 -8.79
C ALA A 144 -1.45 -6.70 -7.77
N MET A 145 -1.48 -7.04 -6.47
CA MET A 145 -1.81 -6.11 -5.39
C MET A 145 -0.78 -4.98 -5.23
N TYR A 146 0.51 -5.25 -5.50
CA TYR A 146 1.54 -4.22 -5.57
C TYR A 146 1.25 -3.22 -6.70
N GLY A 147 0.85 -3.71 -7.89
CA GLY A 147 0.40 -2.86 -8.98
C GLY A 147 -0.82 -2.00 -8.61
N ALA A 148 -1.81 -2.58 -7.90
CA ALA A 148 -2.96 -1.83 -7.39
C ALA A 148 -2.57 -0.75 -6.38
N ALA A 149 -1.60 -1.02 -5.50
CA ALA A 149 -1.09 -0.05 -4.54
C ALA A 149 -0.41 1.14 -5.24
N ILE A 150 0.37 0.91 -6.30
CA ILE A 150 0.98 1.98 -7.11
C ILE A 150 -0.12 2.87 -7.70
N LEU A 151 -1.12 2.30 -8.38
CA LEU A 151 -2.23 3.06 -8.96
C LEU A 151 -2.95 3.90 -7.90
N SER A 152 -3.31 3.29 -6.78
CA SER A 152 -4.03 3.99 -5.71
C SER A 152 -3.22 5.15 -5.12
N VAL A 153 -1.90 4.98 -4.92
CA VAL A 153 -1.04 6.07 -4.42
C VAL A 153 -0.91 7.20 -5.44
N VAL A 154 -0.75 6.87 -6.73
CA VAL A 154 -0.67 7.88 -7.80
C VAL A 154 -1.98 8.66 -7.94
N THR A 155 -3.13 7.98 -7.84
CA THR A 155 -4.45 8.65 -7.84
C THR A 155 -4.63 9.56 -6.63
N ARG A 156 -4.28 9.07 -5.42
CA ARG A 156 -4.31 9.91 -4.21
C ARG A 156 -3.41 11.13 -4.32
N LEU A 157 -2.23 10.99 -4.92
CA LEU A 157 -1.33 12.09 -5.18
C LEU A 157 -1.98 13.13 -6.10
N ARG A 158 -2.59 12.70 -7.21
CA ARG A 158 -3.25 13.60 -8.16
C ARG A 158 -4.42 14.33 -7.51
N VAL A 159 -5.29 13.62 -6.80
CA VAL A 159 -6.41 14.23 -6.07
C VAL A 159 -5.93 15.26 -5.03
N ALA A 160 -4.85 14.96 -4.28
CA ALA A 160 -4.29 15.90 -3.32
C ALA A 160 -3.61 17.11 -4.00
N TYR A 161 -3.00 16.90 -5.16
CA TYR A 161 -2.42 17.99 -5.97
C TYR A 161 -3.51 18.92 -6.51
N ASP A 162 -4.61 18.37 -7.04
CA ASP A 162 -5.73 19.15 -7.54
C ASP A 162 -6.42 19.95 -6.42
N GLU A 163 -6.51 19.40 -5.21
CA GLU A 163 -6.99 20.11 -4.03
C GLU A 163 -6.07 21.29 -3.68
N TYR A 164 -4.76 21.08 -3.68
CA TYR A 164 -3.77 22.13 -3.41
C TYR A 164 -3.81 23.21 -4.49
N ALA A 165 -3.94 22.85 -5.76
CA ALA A 165 -4.04 23.77 -6.88
C ALA A 165 -5.35 24.57 -6.86
N LEU A 166 -6.48 23.92 -6.53
CA LEU A 166 -7.78 24.58 -6.37
C LEU A 166 -7.72 25.68 -5.31
N VAL A 167 -7.14 25.39 -4.14
CA VAL A 167 -7.05 26.39 -3.07
C VAL A 167 -6.16 27.55 -3.46
N HIS A 168 -5.04 27.31 -4.17
CA HIS A 168 -4.20 28.38 -4.72
C HIS A 168 -4.96 29.26 -5.72
N GLN A 169 -5.70 28.65 -6.63
CA GLN A 169 -6.50 29.35 -7.63
C GLN A 169 -7.64 30.16 -6.97
N SER A 170 -8.28 29.60 -5.94
CA SER A 170 -9.31 30.28 -5.15
C SER A 170 -8.74 31.50 -4.41
N LEU A 171 -7.53 31.39 -3.82
CA LEU A 171 -6.84 32.52 -3.20
C LEU A 171 -6.56 33.64 -4.19
N GLU A 172 -6.12 33.32 -5.41
CA GLU A 172 -5.87 34.31 -6.47
C GLU A 172 -7.17 35.02 -6.92
N ILE A 173 -8.26 34.26 -7.08
CA ILE A 173 -9.57 34.82 -7.44
C ILE A 173 -10.05 35.78 -6.35
N VAL A 174 -10.04 35.35 -5.07
CA VAL A 174 -10.55 36.18 -3.97
C VAL A 174 -9.68 37.42 -3.77
N ARG A 175 -8.34 37.32 -3.88
CA ARG A 175 -7.44 38.49 -3.78
C ARG A 175 -7.69 39.49 -4.91
N ARG A 176 -7.89 39.03 -6.15
CA ARG A 176 -8.23 39.86 -7.30
C ARG A 176 -9.57 40.56 -7.08
N ASN A 177 -10.55 39.85 -6.60
CA ASN A 177 -11.88 40.38 -6.32
C ASN A 177 -11.90 41.32 -5.11
N GLN A 178 -11.05 41.08 -4.11
CA GLN A 178 -10.85 42.05 -3.04
C GLN A 178 -10.38 43.42 -3.60
N GLY A 179 -9.34 43.42 -4.46
CA GLY A 179 -8.87 44.69 -5.07
C GLY A 179 -9.93 45.38 -5.95
N LEU A 180 -10.80 44.59 -6.63
CA LEU A 180 -11.93 45.14 -7.37
C LEU A 180 -12.97 45.76 -6.43
N LEU A 181 -13.34 45.11 -5.35
CA LEU A 181 -14.31 45.60 -4.37
C LEU A 181 -13.78 46.87 -3.64
N GLU A 182 -12.48 46.96 -3.35
CA GLU A 182 -11.84 48.18 -2.82
C GLU A 182 -12.02 49.37 -3.78
N GLN A 183 -11.94 49.15 -5.10
CA GLN A 183 -12.23 50.19 -6.10
C GLN A 183 -13.71 50.59 -6.08
N LEU A 184 -14.62 49.65 -5.91
CA LEU A 184 -16.07 49.93 -5.81
C LEU A 184 -16.40 50.70 -4.52
N GLU A 185 -15.75 50.36 -3.41
CA GLU A 185 -15.90 51.11 -2.16
C GLU A 185 -15.44 52.56 -2.31
N GLN A 186 -14.23 52.79 -2.89
CA GLN A 186 -13.74 54.13 -3.15
C GLN A 186 -14.66 54.97 -4.03
N ALA A 187 -15.29 54.33 -5.04
CA ALA A 187 -16.29 54.99 -5.89
C ALA A 187 -17.55 55.37 -5.11
N ALA A 188 -18.04 54.52 -4.23
CA ALA A 188 -19.18 54.78 -3.35
C ALA A 188 -18.87 55.90 -2.37
N GLU A 189 -17.67 55.88 -1.76
CA GLU A 189 -17.21 56.96 -0.86
C GLU A 189 -17.08 58.32 -1.55
N ALA A 190 -16.53 58.33 -2.78
CA ALA A 190 -16.44 59.58 -3.56
C ALA A 190 -17.82 60.18 -3.83
N LYS A 191 -18.82 59.39 -4.24
CA LYS A 191 -20.20 59.85 -4.41
C LYS A 191 -20.84 60.32 -3.12
N TYR A 192 -20.61 59.64 -1.99
CA TYR A 192 -21.12 60.06 -0.70
C TYR A 192 -20.55 61.42 -0.29
N ARG A 193 -19.25 61.67 -0.47
CA ARG A 193 -18.60 62.93 -0.13
C ARG A 193 -19.17 64.14 -0.89
N VAL A 194 -19.63 63.92 -2.13
CA VAL A 194 -20.25 64.99 -2.95
C VAL A 194 -21.78 65.06 -2.79
N GLY A 195 -22.35 64.20 -1.92
CA GLY A 195 -23.80 64.20 -1.65
C GLY A 195 -24.65 63.44 -2.69
N GLU A 196 -23.99 62.72 -3.64
CA GLU A 196 -24.67 61.93 -4.69
C GLU A 196 -24.86 60.46 -4.32
N GLY A 197 -24.26 60.01 -3.21
CA GLY A 197 -24.35 58.63 -2.71
C GLY A 197 -24.87 58.52 -1.29
N LEU A 198 -25.25 57.31 -0.86
CA LEU A 198 -25.70 57.02 0.48
C LEU A 198 -24.54 56.47 1.33
N GLN A 199 -24.45 56.87 2.62
CA GLN A 199 -23.52 56.32 3.60
C GLN A 199 -23.70 54.78 3.69
N GLN A 200 -24.94 54.28 3.53
CA GLN A 200 -25.22 52.85 3.53
C GLN A 200 -24.47 52.08 2.46
N ASP A 201 -24.16 52.66 1.30
CA ASP A 201 -23.45 52.00 0.21
C ASP A 201 -22.01 51.74 0.57
N VAL A 202 -21.35 52.74 1.21
CA VAL A 202 -19.99 52.58 1.73
C VAL A 202 -19.92 51.49 2.81
N LEU A 203 -20.87 51.54 3.78
CA LEU A 203 -20.91 50.52 4.84
C LEU A 203 -21.15 49.10 4.30
N ARG A 204 -21.96 48.95 3.26
CA ARG A 204 -22.15 47.63 2.57
C ARG A 204 -20.88 47.14 1.92
N ALA A 205 -20.15 47.99 1.22
CA ALA A 205 -18.87 47.62 0.63
C ALA A 205 -17.87 47.16 1.72
N GLN A 206 -17.80 47.88 2.84
CA GLN A 206 -16.92 47.56 3.95
C GLN A 206 -17.30 46.19 4.63
N VAL A 207 -18.57 45.91 4.75
CA VAL A 207 -19.03 44.60 5.21
C VAL A 207 -18.59 43.49 4.27
N GLU A 208 -18.79 43.66 2.95
CA GLU A 208 -18.38 42.66 1.97
C GLU A 208 -16.86 42.45 1.90
N LEU A 209 -16.05 43.56 2.02
CA LEU A 209 -14.61 43.45 2.18
C LEU A 209 -14.22 42.62 3.40
N SER A 210 -14.95 42.81 4.52
CA SER A 210 -14.71 42.01 5.72
C SER A 210 -15.05 40.52 5.53
N VAL A 211 -16.09 40.23 4.75
CA VAL A 211 -16.46 38.84 4.35
C VAL A 211 -15.35 38.22 3.49
N LEU A 212 -14.82 38.94 2.50
CA LEU A 212 -13.71 38.45 1.66
C LEU A 212 -12.43 38.22 2.50
N LEU A 213 -12.10 39.07 3.46
CA LEU A 213 -10.98 38.86 4.37
C LEU A 213 -11.16 37.61 5.24
N GLY A 214 -12.38 37.37 5.71
CA GLY A 214 -12.74 36.09 6.37
C GLY A 214 -12.51 34.89 5.45
N ARG A 215 -12.94 34.97 4.19
CA ARG A 215 -12.74 33.91 3.20
C ARG A 215 -11.26 33.66 2.88
N LEU A 216 -10.45 34.72 2.74
CA LEU A 216 -9.00 34.60 2.59
C LEU A 216 -8.35 33.87 3.76
N THR A 217 -8.78 34.17 4.99
CA THR A 217 -8.27 33.47 6.19
C THR A 217 -8.61 31.98 6.16
N SER A 218 -9.83 31.60 5.77
CA SER A 218 -10.24 30.20 5.62
C SER A 218 -9.45 29.50 4.53
N LEU A 219 -9.30 30.12 3.35
CA LEU A 219 -8.54 29.56 2.25
C LEU A 219 -7.05 29.39 2.57
N GLU A 220 -6.47 30.29 3.36
CA GLU A 220 -5.08 30.13 3.81
C GLU A 220 -4.91 28.93 4.76
N GLN A 221 -5.89 28.67 5.63
CA GLN A 221 -5.91 27.46 6.46
C GLN A 221 -6.13 26.20 5.59
N GLU A 222 -7.03 26.23 4.60
CA GLU A 222 -7.24 25.15 3.65
C GLU A 222 -5.97 24.84 2.86
N ARG A 223 -5.22 25.87 2.43
CA ARG A 223 -3.92 25.74 1.75
C ARG A 223 -2.89 25.00 2.61
N GLN A 224 -2.78 25.36 3.89
CA GLN A 224 -1.87 24.68 4.81
C GLN A 224 -2.25 23.22 5.01
N SER A 225 -3.55 22.92 5.11
CA SER A 225 -4.05 21.55 5.24
C SER A 225 -3.79 20.71 3.98
N ALA A 226 -4.04 21.27 2.79
CA ALA A 226 -3.77 20.60 1.52
C ALA A 226 -2.26 20.34 1.32
N ALA A 227 -1.41 21.32 1.67
CA ALA A 227 0.04 21.15 1.64
C ALA A 227 0.50 20.04 2.58
N ALA A 228 -0.05 19.96 3.79
CA ALA A 228 0.29 18.90 4.74
C ALA A 228 -0.12 17.50 4.24
N MET A 229 -1.30 17.36 3.62
CA MET A 229 -1.75 16.12 2.99
C MET A 229 -0.85 15.69 1.84
N LEU A 230 -0.48 16.65 0.96
CA LEU A 230 0.41 16.38 -0.16
C LEU A 230 1.80 15.94 0.33
N ASN A 231 2.37 16.63 1.32
CA ASN A 231 3.64 16.27 1.95
C ASN A 231 3.59 14.87 2.60
N ALA A 232 2.48 14.48 3.21
CA ALA A 232 2.32 13.14 3.79
C ALA A 232 2.40 12.04 2.70
N ILE A 233 1.76 12.23 1.54
CA ILE A 233 1.85 11.30 0.40
C ILE A 233 3.29 11.21 -0.13
N LEU A 234 4.00 12.35 -0.14
CA LEU A 234 5.41 12.45 -0.54
C LEU A 234 6.38 11.87 0.51
N ASN A 235 5.89 11.44 1.66
CA ASN A 235 6.73 11.04 2.80
C ASN A 235 7.71 12.14 3.24
N ARG A 236 7.23 13.41 3.29
CA ARG A 236 7.95 14.58 3.76
C ARG A 236 7.35 15.08 5.08
N PRO A 237 8.08 15.88 5.87
CA PRO A 237 7.48 16.54 7.03
C PRO A 237 6.23 17.34 6.62
N PRO A 238 5.11 17.25 7.36
CA PRO A 238 3.85 17.91 6.97
C PRO A 238 3.97 19.44 6.78
N ALA A 239 4.87 20.08 7.52
CA ALA A 239 5.14 21.51 7.45
C ALA A 239 6.23 21.89 6.43
N ALA A 240 6.74 20.93 5.64
CA ALA A 240 7.76 21.23 4.62
C ALA A 240 7.19 22.22 3.58
N PRO A 241 7.99 23.22 3.16
CA PRO A 241 7.52 24.19 2.20
C PRO A 241 7.21 23.55 0.85
N LEU A 242 6.10 24.01 0.25
CA LEU A 242 5.68 23.66 -1.11
C LEU A 242 5.46 24.96 -1.89
N GLY A 243 6.00 25.00 -3.09
CA GLY A 243 5.84 26.12 -4.02
C GLY A 243 4.45 26.19 -4.64
N THR A 244 4.28 27.11 -5.56
CA THR A 244 3.02 27.32 -6.27
C THR A 244 2.77 26.16 -7.27
N PRO A 245 1.59 25.53 -7.25
CA PRO A 245 1.22 24.52 -8.23
C PRO A 245 0.92 25.15 -9.60
N GLN A 246 0.94 24.34 -10.64
CA GLN A 246 0.42 24.76 -11.94
C GLN A 246 -1.11 24.89 -11.86
N ALA A 247 -1.67 25.81 -12.65
CA ALA A 247 -3.12 25.94 -12.74
C ALA A 247 -3.73 24.65 -13.32
N ILE A 248 -4.92 24.29 -12.82
CA ILE A 248 -5.67 23.15 -13.35
C ILE A 248 -6.20 23.56 -14.72
N GLU A 249 -5.85 22.80 -15.76
CA GLU A 249 -6.34 22.98 -17.10
C GLU A 249 -7.31 21.88 -17.46
N LYS A 250 -8.37 22.20 -18.24
CA LYS A 250 -9.32 21.20 -18.71
C LYS A 250 -8.60 20.20 -19.62
N VAL A 251 -8.60 18.94 -19.22
CA VAL A 251 -8.10 17.82 -20.01
C VAL A 251 -9.24 17.30 -20.90
N SER A 252 -8.96 16.95 -22.17
CA SER A 252 -9.95 16.28 -23.01
C SER A 252 -10.09 14.82 -22.58
N PHE A 253 -11.32 14.39 -22.30
CA PHE A 253 -11.64 13.01 -21.97
C PHE A 253 -12.62 12.48 -23.04
N SER A 254 -12.27 11.37 -23.72
CA SER A 254 -13.04 10.87 -24.87
C SER A 254 -13.44 9.40 -24.80
N HIS A 255 -13.09 8.69 -23.69
CA HIS A 255 -13.41 7.28 -23.56
C HIS A 255 -14.88 7.06 -23.17
N THR A 256 -15.50 6.08 -23.81
CA THR A 256 -16.83 5.60 -23.42
C THR A 256 -16.73 4.66 -22.21
N ALA A 257 -17.83 4.49 -21.47
CA ALA A 257 -17.87 3.56 -20.33
C ALA A 257 -17.56 2.11 -20.76
N ASP A 258 -18.09 1.68 -21.92
CA ASP A 258 -17.89 0.32 -22.46
C ASP A 258 -16.41 0.06 -22.83
N GLU A 259 -15.71 1.05 -23.39
CA GLU A 259 -14.27 0.97 -23.66
C GLU A 259 -13.48 0.82 -22.37
N LEU A 260 -13.80 1.62 -21.33
CA LEU A 260 -13.15 1.55 -20.04
C LEU A 260 -13.41 0.23 -19.30
N GLU A 261 -14.62 -0.32 -19.42
CA GLU A 261 -14.91 -1.65 -18.90
C GLU A 261 -14.08 -2.74 -19.59
N SER A 262 -13.91 -2.64 -20.91
CA SER A 262 -13.05 -3.56 -21.67
C SER A 262 -11.60 -3.46 -21.21
N ILE A 263 -11.08 -2.23 -21.10
CA ILE A 263 -9.72 -1.97 -20.60
C ILE A 263 -9.55 -2.51 -19.17
N ALA A 264 -10.51 -2.28 -18.29
CA ALA A 264 -10.45 -2.77 -16.90
C ALA A 264 -10.39 -4.29 -16.83
N ARG A 265 -11.12 -5.01 -17.66
CA ARG A 265 -11.07 -6.48 -17.71
C ARG A 265 -9.67 -7.02 -18.06
N GLU A 266 -8.90 -6.27 -18.85
CA GLU A 266 -7.56 -6.66 -19.28
C GLU A 266 -6.46 -6.15 -18.34
N ARG A 267 -6.61 -4.92 -17.83
CA ARG A 267 -5.51 -4.19 -17.16
C ARG A 267 -5.71 -3.98 -15.66
N SER A 268 -6.94 -4.11 -15.12
CA SER A 268 -7.17 -3.84 -13.70
C SER A 268 -6.40 -4.82 -12.81
N PRO A 269 -5.46 -4.33 -11.97
CA PRO A 269 -4.71 -5.18 -11.04
C PRO A 269 -5.62 -5.87 -10.03
N ASN A 270 -6.75 -5.24 -9.64
CA ASN A 270 -7.71 -5.82 -8.71
C ASN A 270 -8.41 -7.04 -9.31
N LEU A 271 -8.83 -6.96 -10.59
CA LEU A 271 -9.42 -8.10 -11.29
C LEU A 271 -8.41 -9.24 -11.50
N ARG A 272 -7.16 -8.87 -11.83
CA ARG A 272 -6.07 -9.85 -11.94
C ARG A 272 -5.78 -10.53 -10.61
N ALA A 273 -5.72 -9.80 -9.50
CA ALA A 273 -5.52 -10.36 -8.17
C ALA A 273 -6.67 -11.32 -7.78
N ALA A 274 -7.92 -10.97 -8.09
CA ALA A 274 -9.07 -11.82 -7.84
C ALA A 274 -9.03 -13.12 -8.68
N GLN A 275 -8.61 -13.05 -9.95
CA GLN A 275 -8.41 -14.25 -10.79
C GLN A 275 -7.31 -15.14 -10.21
N LEU A 276 -6.15 -14.58 -9.84
CA LEU A 276 -5.04 -15.33 -9.24
C LEU A 276 -5.43 -15.95 -7.90
N GLY A 277 -6.38 -15.32 -7.17
CA GLY A 277 -7.00 -15.90 -5.99
C GLY A 277 -7.77 -17.19 -6.29
N VAL A 278 -8.48 -17.25 -7.42
CA VAL A 278 -9.15 -18.48 -7.89
C VAL A 278 -8.12 -19.55 -8.26
N ASP A 279 -7.10 -19.19 -9.04
CA ASP A 279 -6.05 -20.12 -9.48
C ASP A 279 -5.30 -20.73 -8.29
N ARG A 280 -5.03 -19.91 -7.25
CA ARG A 280 -4.47 -20.38 -5.98
C ARG A 280 -5.39 -21.36 -5.25
N ALA A 281 -6.69 -21.05 -5.16
CA ALA A 281 -7.66 -21.92 -4.49
C ALA A 281 -7.81 -23.27 -5.22
N GLU A 282 -7.79 -23.29 -6.55
CA GLU A 282 -7.80 -24.50 -7.36
C GLU A 282 -6.53 -25.34 -7.11
N SER A 283 -5.36 -24.71 -7.08
CA SER A 283 -4.10 -25.38 -6.72
C SER A 283 -4.14 -25.96 -5.29
N SER A 284 -4.78 -25.23 -4.34
CA SER A 284 -4.96 -25.70 -2.97
C SER A 284 -5.90 -26.92 -2.89
N LEU A 285 -6.94 -26.97 -3.73
CA LEU A 285 -7.82 -28.14 -3.85
C LEU A 285 -7.06 -29.35 -4.39
N ASP A 286 -6.20 -29.17 -5.38
CA ASP A 286 -5.38 -30.26 -5.90
C ASP A 286 -4.37 -30.76 -4.87
N LEU A 287 -3.80 -29.87 -4.07
CA LEU A 287 -2.96 -30.24 -2.93
C LEU A 287 -3.76 -31.04 -1.88
N ALA A 288 -4.98 -30.61 -1.55
CA ALA A 288 -5.84 -31.33 -0.61
C ALA A 288 -6.18 -32.76 -1.10
N ARG A 289 -6.43 -32.93 -2.39
CA ARG A 289 -6.60 -34.24 -3.02
C ARG A 289 -5.34 -35.10 -2.94
N ARG A 290 -4.15 -34.46 -3.06
CA ARG A 290 -2.87 -35.20 -2.98
C ARG A 290 -2.56 -35.66 -1.57
N GLN A 291 -3.19 -35.13 -0.53
CA GLN A 291 -3.03 -35.55 0.86
C GLN A 291 -3.58 -36.96 1.16
N TYR A 292 -4.30 -37.58 0.24
CA TYR A 292 -4.68 -39.00 0.37
C TYR A 292 -3.53 -39.96 0.18
N TYR A 293 -2.43 -39.57 -0.45
CA TYR A 293 -1.27 -40.41 -0.70
C TYR A 293 -0.36 -40.45 0.53
N PRO A 294 0.27 -41.62 0.82
CA PRO A 294 1.15 -41.78 1.96
C PRO A 294 2.47 -41.05 1.77
N ASP A 295 3.06 -40.60 2.88
CA ASP A 295 4.41 -40.03 2.88
C ASP A 295 5.44 -41.06 3.32
N PHE A 296 6.70 -40.88 2.93
CA PHE A 296 7.79 -41.78 3.25
C PHE A 296 8.64 -41.16 4.35
N VAL A 297 9.24 -42.04 5.17
CA VAL A 297 10.18 -41.65 6.22
C VAL A 297 11.42 -42.52 6.07
N LEU A 298 12.56 -41.90 5.92
CA LEU A 298 13.86 -42.57 5.92
C LEU A 298 14.53 -42.32 7.26
N ARG A 299 15.10 -43.37 7.85
CA ARG A 299 15.77 -43.33 9.14
C ARG A 299 17.13 -43.99 9.05
N ALA A 300 18.13 -43.43 9.72
CA ALA A 300 19.44 -44.00 9.91
C ALA A 300 19.86 -43.80 11.38
N ASP A 301 20.17 -44.87 12.06
CA ASP A 301 20.57 -44.89 13.46
C ASP A 301 21.93 -45.54 13.63
N TYR A 302 22.78 -44.96 14.49
CA TYR A 302 24.06 -45.47 14.93
C TYR A 302 24.02 -45.72 16.43
N TYR A 303 24.39 -46.92 16.84
CA TYR A 303 24.38 -47.40 18.23
C TYR A 303 25.81 -47.57 18.72
N ASN A 304 26.29 -46.66 19.60
CA ASN A 304 27.56 -46.77 20.25
C ASN A 304 27.43 -47.62 21.54
N LYS A 305 28.08 -48.77 21.57
CA LYS A 305 28.07 -49.72 22.69
C LYS A 305 29.36 -49.68 23.52
N ALA A 306 30.11 -48.60 23.44
CA ALA A 306 31.42 -48.38 24.06
C ALA A 306 32.44 -49.45 23.64
N ASP A 307 32.82 -50.38 24.57
CA ASP A 307 33.83 -51.43 24.34
C ASP A 307 33.33 -52.59 23.47
N LEU A 308 32.03 -52.65 23.18
CA LEU A 308 31.42 -53.64 22.31
C LEU A 308 31.32 -53.11 20.85
N THR A 309 31.08 -54.07 19.90
CA THR A 309 30.94 -53.73 18.48
C THR A 309 29.78 -52.75 18.26
N PRO A 310 30.00 -51.57 17.65
CA PRO A 310 28.91 -50.67 17.33
C PRO A 310 28.00 -51.24 16.27
N GLU A 311 26.73 -50.84 16.30
CA GLU A 311 25.71 -51.25 15.32
C GLU A 311 25.17 -50.02 14.58
N TRP A 312 24.64 -50.28 13.40
CA TRP A 312 23.91 -49.29 12.63
C TRP A 312 22.63 -49.92 12.05
N GLU A 313 21.62 -49.06 11.87
CA GLU A 313 20.34 -49.47 11.34
C GLU A 313 19.89 -48.44 10.29
N VAL A 314 19.40 -48.92 9.16
CA VAL A 314 18.72 -48.08 8.16
C VAL A 314 17.30 -48.64 7.99
N GLY A 315 16.33 -47.77 8.13
CA GLY A 315 14.95 -48.08 8.02
C GLY A 315 14.20 -47.19 7.04
N ALA A 316 13.16 -47.73 6.42
CA ALA A 316 12.19 -46.95 5.65
C ALA A 316 10.81 -47.20 6.22
N GLY A 317 10.07 -46.12 6.44
CA GLY A 317 8.69 -46.16 6.91
C GLY A 317 7.73 -45.50 5.91
N ILE A 318 6.47 -45.84 6.03
CA ILE A 318 5.40 -45.23 5.23
C ILE A 318 4.35 -44.67 6.21
N ARG A 319 4.05 -43.37 6.10
CA ARG A 319 2.99 -42.72 6.87
C ARG A 319 1.69 -42.76 6.10
N ILE A 320 0.83 -43.73 6.41
CA ILE A 320 -0.43 -43.96 5.70
C ILE A 320 -1.54 -43.12 6.36
N PRO A 321 -2.34 -42.33 5.58
CA PRO A 321 -3.44 -41.55 6.11
C PRO A 321 -4.67 -42.46 6.41
N LEU A 322 -4.63 -43.18 7.54
CA LEU A 322 -5.67 -44.13 7.91
C LEU A 322 -7.03 -43.49 8.15
N TYR A 323 -7.08 -42.24 8.58
CA TYR A 323 -8.33 -41.54 8.89
C TYR A 323 -8.85 -40.71 7.71
N PHE A 324 -8.64 -41.18 6.46
CA PHE A 324 -8.93 -40.42 5.24
C PHE A 324 -10.40 -39.98 5.14
N TRP A 325 -11.34 -40.78 5.67
CA TRP A 325 -12.78 -40.42 5.68
C TRP A 325 -13.14 -39.27 6.62
N ARG A 326 -12.29 -38.93 7.58
CA ARG A 326 -12.51 -37.83 8.52
C ARG A 326 -11.56 -36.63 8.26
N LYS A 327 -10.30 -36.90 7.98
CA LYS A 327 -9.30 -35.83 7.82
C LYS A 327 -9.22 -35.33 6.37
N GLN A 328 -8.86 -36.22 5.44
CA GLN A 328 -8.63 -35.85 4.04
C GLN A 328 -9.93 -35.50 3.32
N ALA A 329 -11.02 -36.25 3.57
CA ALA A 329 -12.32 -35.97 2.96
C ALA A 329 -12.84 -34.57 3.31
N PHE A 330 -12.76 -34.17 4.58
CA PHE A 330 -13.16 -32.86 4.99
C PHE A 330 -12.17 -31.78 4.53
N GLY A 331 -10.86 -32.06 4.46
CA GLY A 331 -9.88 -31.15 3.86
C GLY A 331 -10.15 -30.87 2.37
N VAL A 332 -10.57 -31.88 1.60
CA VAL A 332 -11.00 -31.65 0.21
C VAL A 332 -12.31 -30.87 0.14
N GLN A 333 -13.27 -31.14 1.04
CA GLN A 333 -14.51 -30.35 1.11
C GLN A 333 -14.25 -28.89 1.47
N GLU A 334 -13.38 -28.63 2.43
CA GLU A 334 -12.93 -27.29 2.81
C GLU A 334 -12.28 -26.58 1.61
N ALA A 335 -11.32 -27.21 0.93
CA ALA A 335 -10.65 -26.62 -0.23
C ALA A 335 -11.62 -26.37 -1.40
N ALA A 336 -12.62 -27.25 -1.62
CA ALA A 336 -13.66 -27.06 -2.63
C ALA A 336 -14.58 -25.87 -2.29
N ALA A 337 -14.92 -25.70 -1.02
CA ALA A 337 -15.63 -24.50 -0.56
C ALA A 337 -14.79 -23.23 -0.77
N GLY A 338 -13.48 -23.29 -0.50
CA GLY A 338 -12.54 -22.20 -0.78
C GLY A 338 -12.46 -21.80 -2.27
N VAL A 339 -12.55 -22.77 -3.20
CA VAL A 339 -12.67 -22.46 -4.64
C VAL A 339 -13.98 -21.74 -4.93
N SER A 340 -15.09 -22.17 -4.33
CA SER A 340 -16.38 -21.50 -4.52
C SER A 340 -16.39 -20.08 -3.96
N GLU A 341 -15.80 -19.87 -2.80
CA GLU A 341 -15.58 -18.56 -2.20
C GLU A 341 -14.75 -17.65 -3.10
N ALA A 342 -13.60 -18.14 -3.61
CA ALA A 342 -12.72 -17.35 -4.48
C ALA A 342 -13.41 -16.94 -5.78
N ARG A 343 -14.24 -17.82 -6.37
CA ARG A 343 -15.05 -17.52 -7.56
C ARG A 343 -16.13 -16.47 -7.27
N ALA A 344 -16.81 -16.58 -6.15
CA ALA A 344 -17.80 -15.57 -5.73
C ALA A 344 -17.12 -14.22 -5.46
N THR A 345 -15.97 -14.20 -4.79
CA THR A 345 -15.17 -12.99 -4.57
C THR A 345 -14.73 -12.36 -5.89
N LYS A 346 -14.24 -13.14 -6.85
CA LYS A 346 -13.91 -12.63 -8.19
C LYS A 346 -15.12 -12.00 -8.86
N GLN A 347 -16.28 -12.64 -8.78
CA GLN A 347 -17.51 -12.11 -9.37
C GLN A 347 -17.91 -10.78 -8.71
N SER A 348 -17.90 -10.70 -7.38
CA SER A 348 -18.18 -9.47 -6.63
C SER A 348 -17.21 -8.36 -7.02
N THR A 349 -15.89 -8.62 -6.98
CA THR A 349 -14.86 -7.64 -7.39
C THR A 349 -15.09 -7.14 -8.81
N SER A 350 -15.49 -8.03 -9.73
CA SER A 350 -15.81 -7.64 -11.11
C SER A 350 -17.01 -6.69 -11.17
N GLN A 351 -18.09 -6.98 -10.45
CA GLN A 351 -19.25 -6.11 -10.41
C GLN A 351 -18.94 -4.76 -9.76
N ASP A 352 -18.14 -4.76 -8.68
CA ASP A 352 -17.74 -3.53 -7.99
C ASP A 352 -16.91 -2.62 -8.91
N VAL A 353 -15.93 -3.18 -9.65
CA VAL A 353 -15.11 -2.42 -10.61
C VAL A 353 -15.98 -1.84 -11.74
N LEU A 354 -16.87 -2.64 -12.32
CA LEU A 354 -17.75 -2.18 -13.41
C LEU A 354 -18.72 -1.10 -12.92
N ALA A 355 -19.35 -1.29 -11.75
CA ALA A 355 -20.24 -0.30 -11.15
C ALA A 355 -19.50 1.01 -10.83
N ARG A 356 -18.26 0.92 -10.33
CA ARG A 356 -17.40 2.09 -10.06
C ARG A 356 -17.07 2.85 -11.36
N ILE A 357 -16.73 2.14 -12.44
CA ILE A 357 -16.47 2.75 -13.76
C ILE A 357 -17.71 3.50 -14.26
N GLN A 358 -18.89 2.88 -14.23
CA GLN A 358 -20.14 3.52 -14.65
C GLN A 358 -20.46 4.77 -13.83
N SER A 359 -20.32 4.69 -12.51
CA SER A 359 -20.56 5.83 -11.62
C SER A 359 -19.59 6.99 -11.88
N LEU A 360 -18.28 6.67 -11.97
CA LEU A 360 -17.25 7.69 -12.20
C LEU A 360 -17.36 8.29 -13.61
N HIS A 361 -17.67 7.50 -14.63
CA HIS A 361 -17.91 8.00 -15.99
C HIS A 361 -19.09 8.98 -16.02
N ALA A 362 -20.18 8.69 -15.32
CA ALA A 362 -21.30 9.63 -15.20
C ALA A 362 -20.88 10.93 -14.50
N GLN A 363 -20.04 10.84 -13.44
CA GLN A 363 -19.51 12.02 -12.74
C GLN A 363 -18.59 12.85 -13.67
N VAL A 364 -17.67 12.21 -14.39
CA VAL A 364 -16.80 12.90 -15.38
C VAL A 364 -17.65 13.62 -16.41
N THR A 365 -18.65 12.95 -16.99
CA THR A 365 -19.52 13.56 -18.01
C THR A 365 -20.33 14.73 -17.46
N ALA A 366 -20.81 14.65 -16.22
CA ALA A 366 -21.53 15.74 -15.57
C ALA A 366 -20.60 16.92 -15.26
N ALA A 367 -19.44 16.65 -14.68
CA ALA A 367 -18.45 17.68 -14.36
C ALA A 367 -17.93 18.39 -15.61
N GLU A 368 -17.68 17.65 -16.71
CA GLU A 368 -17.27 18.23 -17.99
C GLU A 368 -18.28 19.24 -18.51
N ARG A 369 -19.57 18.88 -18.49
CA ARG A 369 -20.66 19.78 -18.91
C ARG A 369 -20.74 21.03 -18.04
N LEU A 370 -20.52 20.90 -16.72
CA LEU A 370 -20.52 22.03 -15.79
C LEU A 370 -19.33 22.94 -16.04
N VAL A 371 -18.13 22.39 -16.26
CA VAL A 371 -16.94 23.17 -16.64
C VAL A 371 -17.21 23.96 -17.92
N ASP A 372 -17.79 23.35 -18.96
CA ASP A 372 -18.13 24.03 -20.20
C ASP A 372 -19.20 25.11 -20.00
N LEU A 373 -20.22 24.84 -19.19
CA LEU A 373 -21.27 25.80 -18.87
C LEU A 373 -20.72 27.02 -18.12
N TYR A 374 -19.98 26.76 -17.02
CA TYR A 374 -19.43 27.87 -16.22
C TYR A 374 -18.37 28.65 -16.97
N GLY A 375 -17.39 27.97 -17.58
CA GLY A 375 -16.30 28.62 -18.30
C GLY A 375 -16.73 29.30 -19.60
N GLY A 376 -17.61 28.65 -20.36
CA GLY A 376 -18.04 29.17 -21.67
C GLY A 376 -19.20 30.16 -21.63
N THR A 377 -20.05 30.15 -20.59
CA THR A 377 -21.27 30.94 -20.58
C THR A 377 -21.46 31.74 -19.28
N VAL A 378 -21.47 31.09 -18.13
CA VAL A 378 -21.92 31.72 -16.88
C VAL A 378 -20.95 32.80 -16.41
N VAL A 379 -19.66 32.48 -16.32
CA VAL A 379 -18.63 33.44 -15.88
C VAL A 379 -18.49 34.62 -16.87
N PRO A 380 -18.40 34.45 -18.21
CA PRO A 380 -18.37 35.56 -19.14
C PRO A 380 -19.61 36.46 -19.06
N GLN A 381 -20.80 35.88 -18.87
CA GLN A 381 -22.03 36.68 -18.70
C GLN A 381 -22.04 37.46 -17.39
N ALA A 382 -21.57 36.88 -16.30
CA ALA A 382 -21.47 37.58 -15.01
C ALA A 382 -20.44 38.72 -15.08
N GLU A 383 -19.32 38.55 -15.80
CA GLU A 383 -18.34 39.61 -16.04
C GLU A 383 -18.95 40.79 -16.81
N LEU A 384 -19.68 40.49 -17.90
CA LEU A 384 -20.38 41.49 -18.67
C LEU A 384 -21.46 42.22 -17.84
N SER A 385 -22.19 41.48 -17.00
CA SER A 385 -23.20 42.04 -16.07
C SER A 385 -22.55 43.01 -15.08
N LEU A 386 -21.43 42.62 -14.44
CA LEU A 386 -20.71 43.48 -13.52
C LEU A 386 -20.16 44.72 -14.23
N HIS A 387 -19.59 44.59 -15.42
CA HIS A 387 -19.10 45.70 -16.23
C HIS A 387 -20.22 46.68 -16.58
N SER A 388 -21.39 46.20 -16.99
CA SER A 388 -22.58 47.00 -17.28
C SER A 388 -23.11 47.71 -16.01
N ALA A 389 -23.22 46.99 -14.90
CA ALA A 389 -23.64 47.57 -13.63
C ALA A 389 -22.67 48.64 -13.13
N SER A 390 -21.35 48.44 -13.26
CA SER A 390 -20.33 49.42 -12.90
C SER A 390 -20.43 50.70 -13.74
N ALA A 391 -20.57 50.59 -15.06
CA ALA A 391 -20.78 51.72 -15.94
C ALA A 391 -22.08 52.46 -15.62
N GLY A 392 -23.20 51.72 -15.36
CA GLY A 392 -24.46 52.31 -14.95
C GLY A 392 -24.41 53.04 -13.62
N TYR A 393 -23.65 52.51 -12.64
CA TYR A 393 -23.46 53.14 -11.33
C TYR A 393 -22.69 54.45 -11.46
N GLN A 394 -21.65 54.51 -12.30
CA GLN A 394 -20.86 55.72 -12.51
C GLN A 394 -21.73 56.87 -13.01
N VAL A 395 -22.71 56.61 -13.89
CA VAL A 395 -23.62 57.64 -14.47
C VAL A 395 -24.95 57.77 -13.69
N GLY A 396 -25.07 57.13 -12.55
CA GLY A 396 -26.25 57.27 -11.66
C GLY A 396 -27.52 56.53 -12.16
N ARG A 397 -27.41 55.60 -13.12
CA ARG A 397 -28.54 54.82 -13.68
C ARG A 397 -28.79 53.49 -12.90
N VAL A 398 -27.83 53.02 -12.18
CA VAL A 398 -27.86 51.79 -11.40
C VAL A 398 -27.49 52.14 -9.96
N ASP A 399 -28.15 51.53 -8.97
CA ASP A 399 -27.83 51.70 -7.57
C ASP A 399 -26.65 50.83 -7.13
N PHE A 400 -26.06 51.16 -5.98
CA PHE A 400 -24.87 50.40 -5.45
C PHE A 400 -25.23 48.96 -5.10
N LEU A 401 -26.44 48.69 -4.62
CA LEU A 401 -26.85 47.33 -4.27
C LEU A 401 -26.86 46.40 -5.49
N THR A 402 -27.36 46.90 -6.64
CA THR A 402 -27.35 46.14 -7.91
C THR A 402 -25.91 45.90 -8.39
N LEU A 403 -25.03 46.87 -8.25
CA LEU A 403 -23.61 46.73 -8.56
C LEU A 403 -22.94 45.70 -7.66
N LEU A 404 -23.13 45.80 -6.34
CA LEU A 404 -22.56 44.89 -5.35
C LEU A 404 -23.08 43.43 -5.54
N ASN A 405 -24.37 43.28 -5.85
CA ASN A 405 -24.94 41.98 -6.16
C ASN A 405 -24.29 41.36 -7.43
N SER A 406 -24.09 42.15 -8.48
CA SER A 406 -23.38 41.68 -9.69
C SER A 406 -21.95 41.24 -9.41
N PHE A 407 -21.27 41.93 -8.51
CA PHE A 407 -19.92 41.59 -8.03
C PHE A 407 -19.94 40.25 -7.24
N THR A 408 -20.84 40.10 -6.29
CA THR A 408 -20.94 38.88 -5.46
C THR A 408 -21.24 37.65 -6.32
N VAL A 409 -22.17 37.79 -7.29
CA VAL A 409 -22.50 36.72 -8.27
C VAL A 409 -21.28 36.33 -9.13
N LEU A 410 -20.51 37.30 -9.61
CA LEU A 410 -19.29 37.00 -10.37
C LEU A 410 -18.27 36.24 -9.50
N ASN A 411 -18.01 36.72 -8.29
CA ASN A 411 -17.06 36.07 -7.36
C ASN A 411 -17.47 34.61 -7.08
N GLU A 412 -18.77 34.36 -6.83
CA GLU A 412 -19.29 33.00 -6.62
C GLU A 412 -19.08 32.12 -7.86
N TYR A 413 -19.39 32.58 -9.05
CA TYR A 413 -19.28 31.79 -10.27
C TYR A 413 -17.83 31.52 -10.69
N GLN A 414 -16.91 32.44 -10.44
CA GLN A 414 -15.48 32.20 -10.67
C GLN A 414 -14.94 31.12 -9.75
N LEU A 415 -15.30 31.13 -8.46
CA LEU A 415 -14.94 30.08 -7.52
C LEU A 415 -15.56 28.74 -7.92
N ARG A 416 -16.86 28.75 -8.28
CA ARG A 416 -17.57 27.56 -8.72
C ARG A 416 -16.95 26.92 -9.95
N TYR A 417 -16.55 27.74 -10.94
CA TYR A 417 -15.83 27.24 -12.12
C TYR A 417 -14.54 26.50 -11.74
N SER A 418 -13.76 27.04 -10.82
CA SER A 418 -12.52 26.40 -10.34
C SER A 418 -12.80 25.11 -9.59
N GLU A 419 -13.87 25.07 -8.77
CA GLU A 419 -14.32 23.85 -8.06
C GLU A 419 -14.74 22.74 -9.05
N GLU A 420 -15.54 23.07 -10.09
CA GLU A 420 -15.97 22.10 -11.09
C GLU A 420 -14.80 21.58 -11.94
N LEU A 421 -13.82 22.45 -12.25
CA LEU A 421 -12.61 22.05 -12.97
C LEU A 421 -11.77 21.05 -12.16
N ALA A 422 -11.57 21.33 -10.86
CA ALA A 422 -10.89 20.39 -9.97
C ALA A 422 -11.68 19.09 -9.77
N ALA A 423 -13.02 19.17 -9.65
CA ALA A 423 -13.88 18.00 -9.53
C ALA A 423 -13.80 17.11 -10.78
N PHE A 424 -13.76 17.72 -11.97
CA PHE A 424 -13.57 17.00 -13.24
C PHE A 424 -12.23 16.25 -13.26
N ASP A 425 -11.10 16.92 -12.94
CA ASP A 425 -9.77 16.28 -12.99
C ASP A 425 -9.64 15.16 -11.94
N LYS A 426 -10.18 15.35 -10.73
CA LYS A 426 -10.26 14.31 -9.69
C LYS A 426 -11.08 13.09 -10.14
N ALA A 427 -12.25 13.33 -10.79
CA ALA A 427 -13.10 12.25 -11.29
C ALA A 427 -12.42 11.46 -12.41
N VAL A 428 -11.71 12.14 -13.32
CA VAL A 428 -10.89 11.51 -14.36
C VAL A 428 -9.80 10.65 -13.74
N ALA A 429 -9.05 11.16 -12.76
CA ALA A 429 -8.00 10.40 -12.08
C ALA A 429 -8.52 9.11 -11.39
N GLN A 430 -9.68 9.20 -10.75
CA GLN A 430 -10.32 8.05 -10.11
C GLN A 430 -10.85 7.03 -11.13
N LEU A 431 -11.32 7.49 -12.27
CA LEU A 431 -11.80 6.65 -13.36
C LEU A 431 -10.64 5.90 -14.03
N GLU A 432 -9.49 6.56 -14.23
CA GLU A 432 -8.24 5.95 -14.69
C GLU A 432 -7.80 4.83 -13.75
N GLU A 433 -7.79 5.08 -12.44
CA GLU A 433 -7.49 4.05 -11.42
C GLU A 433 -8.44 2.85 -11.53
N ALA A 434 -9.75 3.10 -11.61
CA ALA A 434 -10.75 2.04 -11.69
C ALA A 434 -10.57 1.18 -12.96
N ALA A 435 -10.20 1.80 -14.08
CA ALA A 435 -9.89 1.11 -15.33
C ALA A 435 -8.52 0.43 -15.35
N GLY A 436 -7.68 0.65 -14.33
CA GLY A 436 -6.32 0.09 -14.28
C GLY A 436 -5.34 0.81 -15.20
N LEU A 437 -5.62 2.07 -15.52
CA LEU A 437 -4.78 2.93 -16.35
C LEU A 437 -3.88 3.78 -15.45
N LEU A 438 -2.62 3.93 -15.85
CA LEU A 438 -1.78 4.97 -15.29
C LEU A 438 -2.17 6.32 -15.92
N PRO A 439 -2.10 7.44 -15.19
CA PRO A 439 -2.45 8.77 -15.71
C PRO A 439 -1.79 9.17 -17.03
N ASP A 440 -0.67 8.57 -17.38
CA ASP A 440 0.03 8.82 -18.66
C ASP A 440 -0.46 7.91 -19.81
N ASP A 441 -1.14 6.81 -19.53
CA ASP A 441 -1.65 5.89 -20.55
C ASP A 441 -2.90 6.46 -21.26
N VAL A 442 -3.68 7.31 -20.57
CA VAL A 442 -4.87 8.01 -21.14
C VAL A 442 -4.48 9.34 -21.75
N ALA A 443 -3.39 9.90 -21.28
CA ALA A 443 -2.79 11.04 -21.93
C ALA A 443 -2.11 10.62 -23.23
N GLY A 444 -2.91 10.26 -24.23
CA GLY A 444 -2.65 10.68 -25.60
C GLY A 444 -2.56 12.22 -25.63
N ARG A 445 -1.95 12.78 -24.60
CA ARG A 445 -1.61 14.18 -24.42
C ARG A 445 -0.55 14.49 -25.45
N SER A 446 -0.99 14.65 -26.71
CA SER A 446 -0.27 15.47 -27.63
C SER A 446 -0.05 16.81 -26.95
N ARG A 447 1.10 16.95 -26.29
CA ARG A 447 1.72 18.25 -26.16
C ARG A 447 1.93 18.73 -27.60
N GLN A 448 0.95 19.47 -28.13
CA GLN A 448 1.16 20.37 -29.25
C GLN A 448 1.53 21.74 -28.71
#